data_e1fd8b91db129d90937408cc2d71eff1
#
_entry.id   e1fd8b91db129d90937408cc2d71eff1
#
_cell.length_a   1.000
_cell.length_b   1.000
_cell.length_c   1.000
_cell.angle_alpha   90.00
_cell.angle_beta   90.00
_cell.angle_gamma   90.00
#
_symmetry.space_group_name_H-M   'P 1'
#
loop_
_entity.id
_entity.type
_entity.pdbx_description
1 polymer ?
#
loop_
_entity_poly.entity_id
_entity_poly.type
_entity_poly.pdbx_seq_one_letter_code
_entity_poly.pdbx_strand_id
1 'polypeptide(L)'
;FVPTISANSNLIPVYGLERVEVLRDGASAIYGADAVAGVVNNVLQKDFEGLTVRAKITAYDHFETEDNTVNVKWGSFFNDGATNVSVFFDHYDRGAINAQEDPRWGAGEHRPFVDDDSPWKTSTAFRNLSTNSEYPQMDMVSSATSIAGTEYDKVFTDSAGEFELFPIGDSRCTNRGNPLFDTGYGTCIAPDGNGVIRENFWGPTDRRSELVRNNVVLFINHQMDNGVEAFTEVAAYSSDSDRIAHASYAFTSSKHRVGPDNYYLNQLTYNGVAIFAGKELFIDNYRYTERQRLVNVKKETYRFLQGFRGTSGNWDWETAIMSSIAKHRDVTRNRLSNNLLKEALRDPTPAAYNPFSAGVNTNIERA
;
A
#
# COMPACT_ATOMS: atom_id res chain seq x y z
N PHE A 1 -3.90 -16.20 -3.84
CA PHE A 1 -3.65 -14.90 -4.46
C PHE A 1 -3.97 -15.03 -5.94
N VAL A 2 -5.04 -14.45 -6.40
CA VAL A 2 -5.28 -14.27 -7.84
C VAL A 2 -4.61 -12.94 -8.18
N PRO A 3 -3.55 -12.92 -9.00
CA PRO A 3 -2.98 -11.66 -9.44
C PRO A 3 -4.04 -10.96 -10.28
N THR A 4 -4.49 -9.80 -9.86
CA THR A 4 -5.27 -8.89 -10.71
C THR A 4 -4.35 -8.44 -11.83
N ILE A 5 -4.48 -9.06 -12.99
CA ILE A 5 -3.76 -8.67 -14.20
C ILE A 5 -4.50 -7.45 -14.77
N SER A 6 -4.15 -6.27 -14.29
CA SER A 6 -4.55 -5.03 -14.96
C SER A 6 -3.45 -4.60 -15.93
N ALA A 7 -3.84 -4.24 -17.13
CA ALA A 7 -2.91 -3.68 -18.11
C ALA A 7 -2.24 -2.41 -17.55
N ASN A 8 -0.92 -2.31 -17.69
CA ASN A 8 -0.21 -1.11 -17.29
C ASN A 8 -0.32 -0.04 -18.39
N SER A 9 -1.30 0.83 -18.30
CA SER A 9 -1.50 1.92 -19.26
C SER A 9 -0.32 2.90 -19.35
N ASN A 10 0.57 2.93 -18.36
CA ASN A 10 1.78 3.76 -18.39
C ASN A 10 2.84 3.27 -19.40
N LEU A 11 2.67 2.08 -19.99
CA LEU A 11 3.49 1.59 -21.10
C LEU A 11 3.25 2.38 -22.39
N ILE A 12 2.12 3.06 -22.51
CA ILE A 12 1.76 3.85 -23.69
C ILE A 12 2.44 5.21 -23.57
N PRO A 13 3.33 5.59 -24.49
CA PRO A 13 3.96 6.90 -24.50
C PRO A 13 2.93 7.96 -24.94
N VAL A 14 2.24 8.56 -23.98
CA VAL A 14 1.15 9.53 -24.26
C VAL A 14 1.63 10.65 -25.19
N TYR A 15 2.89 11.04 -25.08
CA TYR A 15 3.49 12.08 -25.92
C TYR A 15 3.73 11.62 -27.37
N GLY A 16 3.77 10.31 -27.60
CA GLY A 16 3.86 9.70 -28.94
C GLY A 16 2.50 9.34 -29.55
N LEU A 17 1.39 9.66 -28.88
CA LEU A 17 0.06 9.42 -29.44
C LEU A 17 -0.23 10.35 -30.61
N GLU A 18 -0.74 9.78 -31.68
CA GLU A 18 -1.38 10.50 -32.78
C GLU A 18 -2.85 10.78 -32.44
N ARG A 19 -3.57 9.73 -32.02
CA ARG A 19 -4.98 9.82 -31.64
C ARG A 19 -5.40 8.67 -30.72
N VAL A 20 -6.53 8.84 -30.07
CA VAL A 20 -7.19 7.78 -29.29
C VAL A 20 -8.55 7.50 -29.93
N GLU A 21 -8.80 6.25 -30.24
CA GLU A 21 -10.07 5.78 -30.84
C GLU A 21 -10.83 5.01 -29.75
N VAL A 22 -12.11 5.35 -29.56
CA VAL A 22 -12.98 4.69 -28.57
C VAL A 22 -14.14 4.05 -29.30
N LEU A 23 -14.18 2.72 -29.30
CA LEU A 23 -15.34 1.94 -29.72
C LEU A 23 -16.14 1.53 -28.49
N ARG A 24 -17.38 2.05 -28.40
CA ARG A 24 -18.16 1.99 -27.15
C ARG A 24 -18.95 0.70 -26.95
N ASP A 25 -19.16 -0.10 -28.00
CA ASP A 25 -20.03 -1.28 -27.95
C ASP A 25 -19.69 -2.28 -29.05
N GLY A 26 -20.02 -3.57 -28.84
CA GLY A 26 -20.01 -4.59 -29.89
C GLY A 26 -18.64 -4.99 -30.47
N ALA A 27 -17.55 -4.71 -29.77
CA ALA A 27 -16.20 -4.90 -30.27
C ALA A 27 -15.69 -6.36 -30.23
N SER A 28 -16.40 -7.26 -29.56
CA SER A 28 -15.94 -8.63 -29.29
C SER A 28 -15.68 -9.47 -30.53
N ALA A 29 -16.43 -9.20 -31.61
CA ALA A 29 -16.26 -9.93 -32.87
C ALA A 29 -14.92 -9.68 -33.56
N ILE A 30 -14.32 -8.49 -33.32
CA ILE A 30 -13.05 -8.08 -33.96
C ILE A 30 -11.90 -8.16 -32.96
N TYR A 31 -12.11 -7.76 -31.71
CA TYR A 31 -11.07 -7.60 -30.68
C TYR A 31 -11.05 -8.70 -29.62
N GLY A 32 -11.92 -9.72 -29.76
CA GLY A 32 -11.99 -10.87 -28.86
C GLY A 32 -12.92 -10.70 -27.68
N ALA A 33 -13.07 -11.77 -26.89
CA ALA A 33 -14.09 -11.91 -25.82
C ALA A 33 -13.99 -10.83 -24.71
N ASP A 34 -12.82 -10.25 -24.49
CA ASP A 34 -12.61 -9.24 -23.45
C ASP A 34 -13.16 -7.85 -23.82
N ALA A 35 -13.49 -7.63 -25.10
CA ALA A 35 -13.99 -6.37 -25.62
C ALA A 35 -15.53 -6.21 -25.54
N VAL A 36 -16.18 -6.79 -24.53
CA VAL A 36 -17.65 -6.74 -24.35
C VAL A 36 -18.17 -5.32 -24.11
N ALA A 37 -17.44 -4.55 -23.31
CA ALA A 37 -17.83 -3.17 -22.93
C ALA A 37 -17.29 -2.11 -23.88
N GLY A 38 -16.41 -2.49 -24.82
CA GLY A 38 -15.77 -1.58 -25.77
C GLY A 38 -14.27 -1.74 -25.86
N VAL A 39 -13.65 -0.91 -26.69
CA VAL A 39 -12.19 -0.86 -26.92
C VAL A 39 -11.71 0.58 -26.90
N VAL A 40 -10.56 0.80 -26.26
CA VAL A 40 -9.79 2.05 -26.38
C VAL A 40 -8.51 1.72 -27.15
N ASN A 41 -8.41 2.20 -28.39
CA ASN A 41 -7.25 2.02 -29.23
C ASN A 41 -6.36 3.27 -29.19
N ASN A 42 -5.13 3.10 -28.73
CA ASN A 42 -4.14 4.17 -28.67
C ASN A 42 -3.22 4.06 -29.90
N VAL A 43 -3.41 4.96 -30.84
CA VAL A 43 -2.63 4.99 -32.09
C VAL A 43 -1.40 5.86 -31.88
N LEU A 44 -0.22 5.26 -32.02
CA LEU A 44 1.06 5.97 -31.92
C LEU A 44 1.48 6.51 -33.27
N GLN A 45 2.11 7.68 -33.25
CA GLN A 45 2.66 8.32 -34.45
C GLN A 45 3.94 7.57 -34.88
N LYS A 46 3.90 6.92 -36.06
CA LYS A 46 4.98 6.03 -36.51
C LYS A 46 5.88 6.62 -37.60
N ASP A 47 5.59 7.88 -38.02
CA ASP A 47 6.21 8.56 -39.15
C ASP A 47 6.53 10.02 -38.86
N PHE A 48 6.91 10.30 -37.59
CA PHE A 48 7.21 11.64 -37.18
C PHE A 48 8.44 12.22 -37.88
N GLU A 49 8.39 13.50 -38.22
CA GLU A 49 9.53 14.26 -38.75
C GLU A 49 9.75 15.51 -37.87
N GLY A 50 11.00 15.77 -37.48
CA GLY A 50 11.42 16.91 -36.71
C GLY A 50 11.86 16.57 -35.29
N LEU A 51 11.99 17.60 -34.46
CA LEU A 51 12.36 17.50 -33.04
C LEU A 51 11.37 18.30 -32.20
N THR A 52 10.78 17.66 -31.20
CA THR A 52 10.00 18.37 -30.17
C THR A 52 10.54 17.96 -28.80
N VAL A 53 10.84 18.96 -27.97
CA VAL A 53 11.24 18.77 -26.58
C VAL A 53 10.26 19.52 -25.70
N ARG A 54 9.74 18.86 -24.67
CA ARG A 54 8.88 19.46 -23.66
C ARG A 54 9.45 19.16 -22.29
N ALA A 55 9.65 20.19 -21.49
CA ALA A 55 9.93 20.07 -20.07
C ALA A 55 8.78 20.69 -19.27
N LYS A 56 8.38 20.05 -18.19
CA LYS A 56 7.33 20.53 -17.29
C LYS A 56 7.74 20.28 -15.84
N ILE A 57 7.62 21.31 -15.01
CA ILE A 57 7.73 21.23 -13.56
C ILE A 57 6.35 21.54 -12.99
N THR A 58 5.90 20.76 -12.03
CA THR A 58 4.65 21.00 -11.31
C THR A 58 4.96 21.05 -9.83
N ALA A 59 4.79 22.21 -9.22
CA ALA A 59 4.86 22.41 -7.78
C ALA A 59 3.47 22.40 -7.17
N TYR A 60 3.38 22.13 -5.88
CA TYR A 60 2.14 22.04 -5.11
C TYR A 60 2.14 23.06 -3.98
N ASP A 61 1.02 23.75 -3.79
CA ASP A 61 0.91 24.87 -2.85
C ASP A 61 1.12 24.50 -1.37
N HIS A 62 0.81 23.26 -1.00
CA HIS A 62 0.85 22.78 0.40
C HIS A 62 1.80 21.61 0.63
N PHE A 63 2.59 21.21 -0.37
CA PHE A 63 3.46 20.04 -0.28
C PHE A 63 4.86 20.40 -0.75
N GLU A 64 5.87 19.92 -0.04
CA GLU A 64 7.29 20.17 -0.34
C GLU A 64 7.80 19.29 -1.49
N THR A 65 6.96 18.95 -2.44
CA THR A 65 7.29 18.03 -3.53
C THR A 65 7.00 18.66 -4.88
N GLU A 66 7.74 18.22 -5.88
CA GLU A 66 7.58 18.62 -7.26
C GLU A 66 7.46 17.39 -8.17
N ASP A 67 6.79 17.58 -9.30
CA ASP A 67 6.78 16.61 -10.39
C ASP A 67 7.54 17.18 -11.59
N ASN A 68 8.50 16.43 -12.08
CA ASN A 68 9.31 16.78 -13.23
C ASN A 68 8.98 15.86 -14.41
N THR A 69 8.76 16.43 -15.58
CA THR A 69 8.48 15.68 -16.80
C THR A 69 9.37 16.19 -17.92
N VAL A 70 10.03 15.27 -18.62
CA VAL A 70 10.76 15.57 -19.86
C VAL A 70 10.26 14.63 -20.93
N ASN A 71 9.78 15.20 -22.04
CA ASN A 71 9.38 14.45 -23.22
C ASN A 71 10.21 14.87 -24.40
N VAL A 72 10.71 13.91 -25.16
CA VAL A 72 11.42 14.14 -26.42
C VAL A 72 10.75 13.32 -27.52
N LYS A 73 10.48 13.97 -28.62
CA LYS A 73 10.00 13.35 -29.84
C LYS A 73 10.93 13.77 -30.97
N TRP A 74 11.54 12.79 -31.63
CA TRP A 74 12.42 13.02 -32.77
C TRP A 74 12.10 12.04 -33.89
N GLY A 75 12.22 12.50 -35.09
CA GLY A 75 12.16 11.62 -36.26
C GLY A 75 12.71 12.28 -37.51
N SER A 76 13.08 11.47 -38.47
CA SER A 76 13.60 11.92 -39.76
C SER A 76 13.40 10.86 -40.83
N PHE A 77 13.30 11.35 -42.04
CA PHE A 77 13.33 10.50 -43.25
C PHE A 77 14.74 10.41 -43.81
N PHE A 78 15.08 9.22 -44.33
CA PHE A 78 16.34 8.86 -44.95
C PHE A 78 16.07 8.15 -46.25
N ASN A 79 17.11 7.95 -47.10
CA ASN A 79 17.04 7.21 -48.35
C ASN A 79 15.93 7.77 -49.26
N ASP A 80 15.99 9.07 -49.58
CA ASP A 80 15.03 9.75 -50.43
C ASP A 80 13.55 9.59 -49.98
N GLY A 81 13.37 9.46 -48.66
CA GLY A 81 12.03 9.31 -48.06
C GLY A 81 11.58 7.85 -47.83
N ALA A 82 12.36 6.87 -48.33
CA ALA A 82 11.99 5.46 -48.18
C ALA A 82 12.09 4.91 -46.75
N THR A 83 12.84 5.56 -45.87
CA THR A 83 13.00 5.13 -44.48
C THR A 83 12.63 6.23 -43.52
N ASN A 84 11.68 5.99 -42.58
CA ASN A 84 11.45 6.86 -41.46
C ASN A 84 11.97 6.20 -40.20
N VAL A 85 12.60 7.00 -39.33
CA VAL A 85 12.99 6.62 -37.95
C VAL A 85 12.37 7.61 -37.02
N SER A 86 11.55 7.13 -36.07
CA SER A 86 10.88 7.95 -35.06
C SER A 86 11.18 7.42 -33.67
N VAL A 87 11.56 8.30 -32.74
CA VAL A 87 11.89 7.99 -31.33
C VAL A 87 11.05 8.87 -30.41
N PHE A 88 10.45 8.24 -29.41
CA PHE A 88 9.73 8.89 -28.33
C PHE A 88 10.37 8.54 -27.02
N PHE A 89 10.71 9.54 -26.20
CA PHE A 89 11.25 9.40 -24.86
C PHE A 89 10.36 10.17 -23.87
N ASP A 90 10.00 9.53 -22.78
CA ASP A 90 9.27 10.12 -21.67
C ASP A 90 9.98 9.81 -20.37
N HIS A 91 10.39 10.86 -19.65
CA HIS A 91 10.88 10.78 -18.29
C HIS A 91 9.92 11.50 -17.37
N TYR A 92 9.52 10.84 -16.30
CA TYR A 92 8.65 11.38 -15.28
C TYR A 92 9.22 11.04 -13.90
N ASP A 93 9.46 12.08 -13.12
CA ASP A 93 9.90 11.99 -11.74
C ASP A 93 8.92 12.76 -10.87
N ARG A 94 8.34 12.10 -9.89
CA ARG A 94 7.47 12.74 -8.92
C ARG A 94 7.84 12.35 -7.51
N GLY A 95 7.87 13.33 -6.61
CA GLY A 95 8.09 13.11 -5.20
C GLY A 95 6.88 12.50 -4.48
N ALA A 96 7.14 11.87 -3.36
CA ALA A 96 6.10 11.43 -2.44
C ALA A 96 5.31 12.63 -1.87
N ILE A 97 4.08 12.38 -1.45
CA ILE A 97 3.33 13.28 -0.57
C ILE A 97 2.98 12.49 0.67
N ASN A 98 3.59 12.87 1.80
CA ASN A 98 3.27 12.28 3.08
C ASN A 98 2.03 12.96 3.68
N ALA A 99 1.18 12.18 4.32
CA ALA A 99 -0.05 12.71 4.90
C ALA A 99 0.18 13.75 5.99
N GLN A 100 1.34 13.72 6.67
CA GLN A 100 1.69 14.69 7.72
C GLN A 100 1.99 16.10 7.21
N GLU A 101 2.24 16.26 5.91
CA GLU A 101 2.52 17.57 5.32
C GLU A 101 1.29 18.50 5.33
N ASP A 102 0.08 17.94 5.33
CA ASP A 102 -1.16 18.72 5.50
C ASP A 102 -2.02 18.12 6.62
N PRO A 103 -2.32 18.89 7.69
CA PRO A 103 -3.13 18.41 8.82
C PRO A 103 -4.49 17.84 8.43
N ARG A 104 -5.10 18.34 7.35
CA ARG A 104 -6.40 17.85 6.84
C ARG A 104 -6.30 16.43 6.28
N TRP A 105 -5.14 16.08 5.72
CA TRP A 105 -4.85 14.77 5.14
C TRP A 105 -4.22 13.81 6.14
N GLY A 106 -3.41 14.37 7.06
CA GLY A 106 -2.76 13.61 8.11
C GLY A 106 -3.67 13.28 9.30
N ALA A 107 -4.75 14.04 9.49
CA ALA A 107 -5.68 13.78 10.58
C ALA A 107 -6.58 12.58 10.28
N GLY A 108 -6.75 11.69 11.27
CA GLY A 108 -7.82 10.69 11.27
C GLY A 108 -9.10 11.21 11.91
N GLU A 109 -9.00 12.29 12.66
CA GLU A 109 -10.13 12.98 13.31
C GLU A 109 -10.45 14.26 12.55
N HIS A 110 -11.53 14.25 11.78
CA HIS A 110 -11.91 15.38 10.90
C HIS A 110 -12.95 16.32 11.52
N ARG A 111 -13.53 15.99 12.66
CA ARG A 111 -14.53 16.87 13.33
C ARG A 111 -14.00 18.27 13.66
N PRO A 112 -12.71 18.48 14.02
CA PRO A 112 -12.18 19.84 14.19
C PRO A 112 -12.28 20.73 12.94
N PHE A 113 -12.33 20.14 11.74
CA PHE A 113 -12.43 20.85 10.47
C PHE A 113 -13.87 21.09 9.99
N VAL A 114 -14.87 20.59 10.74
CA VAL A 114 -16.28 20.87 10.49
C VAL A 114 -16.66 22.15 11.23
N ASP A 115 -17.43 23.03 10.57
CA ASP A 115 -17.87 24.29 11.16
C ASP A 115 -18.60 24.06 12.49
N ASP A 116 -18.40 24.98 13.43
CA ASP A 116 -18.89 24.81 14.81
C ASP A 116 -20.43 24.83 14.92
N ASP A 117 -21.10 25.53 14.00
CA ASP A 117 -22.56 25.61 13.88
C ASP A 117 -23.17 24.48 13.05
N SER A 118 -22.34 23.61 12.47
CA SER A 118 -22.81 22.49 11.67
C SER A 118 -23.47 21.39 12.55
N PRO A 119 -24.64 20.87 12.17
CA PRO A 119 -25.27 19.75 12.87
C PRO A 119 -24.41 18.46 12.82
N TRP A 120 -23.38 18.43 11.99
CA TRP A 120 -22.47 17.30 11.81
C TRP A 120 -21.20 17.40 12.67
N LYS A 121 -20.99 18.48 13.42
CA LYS A 121 -19.77 18.74 14.20
C LYS A 121 -19.40 17.58 15.13
N THR A 122 -20.39 16.90 15.71
CA THR A 122 -20.20 15.78 16.63
C THR A 122 -20.33 14.41 15.96
N SER A 123 -20.60 14.36 14.65
CA SER A 123 -20.84 13.09 13.95
C SER A 123 -19.60 12.24 13.90
N THR A 124 -19.74 10.96 14.26
CA THR A 124 -18.67 9.95 14.16
C THR A 124 -18.33 9.58 12.72
N ALA A 125 -19.15 9.98 11.72
CA ALA A 125 -18.85 9.81 10.31
C ALA A 125 -17.60 10.60 9.87
N PHE A 126 -17.22 11.67 10.58
CA PHE A 126 -16.00 12.43 10.37
C PHE A 126 -14.79 11.89 11.17
N ARG A 127 -14.92 10.72 11.76
CA ARG A 127 -13.85 10.06 12.50
C ARG A 127 -13.32 8.87 11.73
N ASN A 128 -12.14 9.00 11.15
CA ASN A 128 -11.45 7.96 10.41
C ASN A 128 -10.24 7.42 11.19
N LEU A 129 -10.42 7.21 12.49
CA LEU A 129 -9.43 6.62 13.38
C LEU A 129 -9.61 5.10 13.43
N SER A 130 -8.50 4.36 13.40
CA SER A 130 -8.50 2.91 13.56
C SER A 130 -8.78 2.51 14.99
N THR A 131 -9.49 1.40 15.20
CA THR A 131 -9.58 0.72 16.51
C THR A 131 -8.31 -0.07 16.84
N ASN A 132 -7.48 -0.39 15.81
CA ASN A 132 -6.18 -1.00 16.05
C ASN A 132 -5.17 0.08 16.40
N SER A 133 -4.66 0.04 17.61
CA SER A 133 -3.63 0.94 18.13
C SER A 133 -2.53 0.13 18.84
N GLU A 134 -1.56 0.81 19.40
CA GLU A 134 -0.54 0.21 20.28
C GLU A 134 -1.09 -0.23 21.64
N TYR A 135 -2.34 0.12 21.95
CA TYR A 135 -3.05 -0.27 23.16
C TYR A 135 -4.04 -1.39 22.81
N PRO A 136 -3.67 -2.66 22.99
CA PRO A 136 -4.53 -3.77 22.58
C PRO A 136 -5.75 -3.92 23.49
N GLN A 137 -6.81 -4.43 22.89
CA GLN A 137 -7.84 -5.16 23.60
C GLN A 137 -7.37 -6.61 23.74
N MET A 138 -7.61 -7.22 24.88
CA MET A 138 -7.20 -8.60 25.17
C MET A 138 -8.32 -9.42 25.76
N ASP A 139 -8.37 -10.71 25.35
CA ASP A 139 -9.32 -11.70 25.86
C ASP A 139 -8.57 -12.85 26.51
N MET A 140 -9.09 -13.42 27.56
CA MET A 140 -8.66 -14.70 28.04
C MET A 140 -9.13 -15.84 27.14
N VAL A 141 -8.21 -16.74 26.78
CA VAL A 141 -8.44 -17.76 25.73
C VAL A 141 -9.49 -18.80 26.07
N SER A 142 -9.89 -18.96 27.29
CA SER A 142 -10.93 -19.93 27.60
C SER A 142 -12.07 -19.31 28.41
N SER A 143 -13.29 -19.55 27.95
CA SER A 143 -14.53 -19.24 28.66
C SER A 143 -14.64 -19.93 30.06
N ALA A 144 -13.77 -20.88 30.34
CA ALA A 144 -13.63 -21.50 31.65
C ALA A 144 -12.67 -20.75 32.57
N THR A 145 -12.12 -19.67 32.07
CA THR A 145 -11.14 -18.85 32.76
C THR A 145 -11.63 -17.46 33.02
N SER A 146 -12.84 -17.33 33.44
CA SER A 146 -12.97 -16.45 34.56
C SER A 146 -11.79 -16.82 35.46
N ILE A 147 -11.08 -15.85 36.06
CA ILE A 147 -10.20 -16.10 37.20
C ILE A 147 -11.16 -16.57 38.30
N ALA A 148 -11.93 -17.62 37.97
CA ALA A 148 -13.11 -18.07 38.66
C ALA A 148 -12.74 -18.39 40.08
N GLY A 149 -13.33 -17.67 40.99
CA GLY A 149 -13.09 -17.81 42.40
C GLY A 149 -12.08 -16.83 43.00
N THR A 150 -11.52 -15.89 42.23
CA THR A 150 -10.80 -14.75 42.80
C THR A 150 -11.69 -13.50 42.77
N GLU A 151 -11.65 -12.67 43.79
CA GLU A 151 -12.36 -11.39 43.82
C GLU A 151 -11.89 -10.39 42.74
N TYR A 152 -10.91 -10.78 41.92
CA TYR A 152 -10.30 -9.96 40.89
C TYR A 152 -11.00 -10.07 39.52
N ASP A 153 -11.79 -11.11 39.24
CA ASP A 153 -12.51 -11.30 37.98
C ASP A 153 -13.40 -10.12 37.59
N LYS A 154 -13.94 -9.47 38.58
CA LYS A 154 -14.91 -8.38 38.42
C LYS A 154 -14.28 -7.00 38.43
N VAL A 155 -12.97 -6.92 38.68
CA VAL A 155 -12.27 -5.66 38.91
C VAL A 155 -11.71 -5.08 37.61
N PHE A 156 -11.11 -5.90 36.78
CA PHE A 156 -10.39 -5.44 35.59
C PHE A 156 -10.74 -6.17 34.30
N THR A 157 -11.61 -7.16 34.32
CA THR A 157 -12.19 -7.77 33.12
C THR A 157 -13.70 -7.59 33.08
N ASP A 158 -14.32 -7.70 31.95
CA ASP A 158 -15.76 -7.85 31.83
C ASP A 158 -16.22 -9.28 32.16
N SER A 159 -17.50 -9.59 31.92
CA SER A 159 -18.07 -10.93 32.17
C SER A 159 -17.56 -12.00 31.21
N ALA A 160 -16.97 -11.61 30.06
CA ALA A 160 -16.39 -12.49 29.06
C ALA A 160 -14.88 -12.69 29.25
N GLY A 161 -14.25 -11.94 30.17
CA GLY A 161 -12.80 -11.97 30.39
C GLY A 161 -12.03 -10.98 29.53
N GLU A 162 -12.74 -10.02 28.92
CA GLU A 162 -12.16 -8.98 28.08
C GLU A 162 -11.68 -7.79 28.92
N PHE A 163 -10.56 -7.22 28.51
CA PHE A 163 -9.99 -6.02 29.10
C PHE A 163 -9.20 -5.23 28.06
N GLU A 164 -8.96 -3.97 28.37
CA GLU A 164 -8.23 -3.04 27.51
C GLU A 164 -7.05 -2.43 28.22
N LEU A 165 -6.02 -2.09 27.44
CA LEU A 165 -4.90 -1.31 27.93
C LEU A 165 -5.08 0.17 27.59
N PHE A 166 -4.73 1.01 28.54
CA PHE A 166 -4.72 2.47 28.41
C PHE A 166 -3.38 3.03 28.89
N PRO A 167 -2.96 4.21 28.43
CA PRO A 167 -1.78 4.86 29.01
C PRO A 167 -2.02 5.16 30.49
N ILE A 168 -0.98 5.03 31.28
CA ILE A 168 -1.03 5.42 32.71
C ILE A 168 -1.48 6.89 32.83
N GLY A 169 -2.45 7.16 33.68
CA GLY A 169 -3.03 8.49 33.84
C GLY A 169 -4.25 8.80 32.97
N ASP A 170 -4.60 7.92 32.01
CA ASP A 170 -5.87 8.03 31.30
C ASP A 170 -7.06 7.87 32.29
N SER A 171 -8.10 8.67 32.09
CA SER A 171 -9.30 8.63 32.96
C SER A 171 -10.04 7.29 32.93
N ARG A 172 -9.80 6.50 31.89
CA ARG A 172 -10.33 5.13 31.71
C ARG A 172 -9.58 4.08 32.53
N CYS A 173 -8.40 4.39 33.06
CA CYS A 173 -7.68 3.57 34.02
C CYS A 173 -8.45 3.44 35.36
N THR A 174 -9.68 2.97 35.29
CA THR A 174 -10.56 2.79 36.46
C THR A 174 -10.93 1.33 36.62
N ASN A 175 -10.81 0.82 37.85
CA ASN A 175 -11.16 -0.55 38.20
C ASN A 175 -12.40 -0.59 39.09
N ARG A 176 -13.49 0.04 38.67
CA ARG A 176 -14.78 -0.01 39.41
C ARG A 176 -14.65 0.31 40.87
N GLY A 177 -13.80 1.31 41.21
CA GLY A 177 -13.54 1.75 42.60
C GLY A 177 -12.42 1.01 43.32
N ASN A 178 -11.78 0.06 42.66
CA ASN A 178 -10.61 -0.66 43.19
C ASN A 178 -9.29 0.06 42.80
N PRO A 179 -8.15 -0.28 43.45
CA PRO A 179 -6.85 0.24 43.06
C PRO A 179 -6.55 0.06 41.59
N LEU A 180 -5.79 1.00 41.02
CA LEU A 180 -5.32 0.95 39.65
C LEU A 180 -4.51 -0.33 39.39
N PHE A 181 -4.74 -1.01 38.26
CA PHE A 181 -3.89 -2.06 37.80
C PHE A 181 -2.81 -1.50 36.85
N ASP A 182 -1.70 -1.09 37.40
CA ASP A 182 -0.52 -0.66 36.66
C ASP A 182 0.24 -1.89 36.16
N THR A 183 0.51 -1.95 34.85
CA THR A 183 1.30 -3.06 34.28
C THR A 183 2.79 -2.95 34.58
N GLY A 184 3.27 -1.79 35.03
CA GLY A 184 4.70 -1.49 35.20
C GLY A 184 5.41 -1.12 33.88
N TYR A 185 4.67 -1.06 32.76
CA TYR A 185 5.21 -0.77 31.43
C TYR A 185 4.62 0.51 30.81
N GLY A 186 4.10 1.40 31.62
CA GLY A 186 3.49 2.67 31.17
C GLY A 186 2.03 2.56 30.78
N THR A 187 1.40 1.42 31.01
CA THR A 187 -0.01 1.17 30.74
C THR A 187 -0.76 0.69 31.97
N CYS A 188 -2.07 0.85 31.96
CA CYS A 188 -2.99 0.25 32.92
C CYS A 188 -3.93 -0.74 32.24
N ILE A 189 -4.45 -1.68 32.99
CA ILE A 189 -5.51 -2.60 32.60
C ILE A 189 -6.84 -2.10 33.13
N ALA A 190 -7.86 -2.06 32.30
CA ALA A 190 -9.22 -1.73 32.65
C ALA A 190 -10.23 -2.68 32.01
N PRO A 191 -11.43 -2.90 32.61
CA PRO A 191 -12.46 -3.73 32.00
C PRO A 191 -12.89 -3.22 30.63
N ASP A 192 -13.25 -4.13 29.74
CA ASP A 192 -13.89 -3.77 28.46
C ASP A 192 -15.17 -2.94 28.68
N GLY A 193 -15.53 -2.16 27.69
CA GLY A 193 -16.65 -1.22 27.74
C GLY A 193 -16.26 0.23 28.09
N ASN A 194 -15.00 0.47 28.46
CA ASN A 194 -14.48 1.84 28.60
C ASN A 194 -14.07 2.48 27.27
N GLY A 195 -14.24 1.74 26.17
CA GLY A 195 -13.88 2.14 24.80
C GLY A 195 -12.39 1.95 24.51
N VAL A 196 -12.04 1.79 23.25
CA VAL A 196 -10.66 1.55 22.80
C VAL A 196 -9.90 2.86 22.56
N ILE A 197 -8.58 2.83 22.71
CA ILE A 197 -7.70 3.87 22.16
C ILE A 197 -7.71 3.74 20.65
N ARG A 198 -7.99 4.83 19.97
CA ARG A 198 -8.01 4.89 18.53
C ARG A 198 -6.76 5.58 18.00
N GLU A 199 -6.19 5.02 16.97
CA GLU A 199 -4.96 5.52 16.34
C GLU A 199 -5.23 6.21 15.00
N ASN A 200 -4.51 7.28 14.77
CA ASN A 200 -4.40 7.92 13.47
C ASN A 200 -3.32 7.23 12.62
N PHE A 201 -3.64 6.06 12.06
CA PHE A 201 -2.71 5.28 11.25
C PHE A 201 -2.42 5.90 9.86
N TRP A 202 -3.16 6.93 9.48
CA TRP A 202 -2.96 7.65 8.23
C TRP A 202 -1.79 8.64 8.29
N GLY A 203 -1.56 9.24 9.45
CA GLY A 203 -0.58 10.30 9.64
C GLY A 203 0.80 9.96 9.06
N PRO A 204 1.43 8.84 9.41
CA PRO A 204 2.77 8.52 8.95
C PRO A 204 2.81 7.87 7.55
N THR A 205 1.74 7.94 6.74
CA THR A 205 1.67 7.23 5.45
C THR A 205 1.74 8.18 4.27
N ASP A 206 2.28 7.69 3.17
CA ASP A 206 2.25 8.42 1.92
C ASP A 206 0.85 8.34 1.28
N ARG A 207 0.31 9.50 0.95
CA ARG A 207 -0.91 9.66 0.15
C ARG A 207 -0.61 9.48 -1.33
N ARG A 208 0.59 9.84 -1.72
CA ARG A 208 1.13 9.65 -3.05
C ARG A 208 2.54 9.06 -2.92
N SER A 209 2.79 7.95 -3.60
CA SER A 209 4.12 7.35 -3.65
C SER A 209 5.07 8.18 -4.52
N GLU A 210 6.34 8.19 -4.16
CA GLU A 210 7.42 8.53 -5.08
C GLU A 210 7.38 7.63 -6.32
N LEU A 211 7.73 8.18 -7.47
CA LEU A 211 7.78 7.43 -8.72
C LEU A 211 8.77 8.04 -9.70
N VAL A 212 9.74 7.25 -10.11
CA VAL A 212 10.56 7.55 -11.29
C VAL A 212 10.16 6.61 -12.42
N ARG A 213 9.89 7.15 -13.61
CA ARG A 213 9.46 6.38 -14.77
C ARG A 213 10.20 6.85 -16.01
N ASN A 214 10.65 5.87 -16.80
CA ASN A 214 11.22 6.10 -18.14
C ASN A 214 10.49 5.25 -19.14
N ASN A 215 10.21 5.82 -20.31
CA ASN A 215 9.60 5.13 -21.42
C ASN A 215 10.29 5.56 -22.73
N VAL A 216 10.72 4.60 -23.51
CA VAL A 216 11.35 4.82 -24.84
C VAL A 216 10.63 3.95 -25.85
N VAL A 217 10.24 4.54 -26.97
CA VAL A 217 9.71 3.79 -28.10
C VAL A 217 10.40 4.26 -29.36
N LEU A 218 10.86 3.30 -30.16
CA LEU A 218 11.48 3.50 -31.46
C LEU A 218 10.61 2.82 -32.53
N PHE A 219 10.33 3.54 -33.59
CA PHE A 219 9.76 3.01 -34.83
C PHE A 219 10.75 3.19 -35.97
N ILE A 220 10.89 2.17 -36.83
CA ILE A 220 11.63 2.22 -38.09
C ILE A 220 10.71 1.64 -39.15
N ASN A 221 10.33 2.44 -40.12
CA ASN A 221 9.56 2.03 -41.30
C ASN A 221 10.42 2.19 -42.54
N HIS A 222 10.51 1.18 -43.35
CA HIS A 222 11.30 1.20 -44.59
C HIS A 222 10.47 0.64 -45.75
N GLN A 223 10.25 1.47 -46.77
CA GLN A 223 9.60 1.09 -48.01
C GLN A 223 10.65 0.52 -48.98
N MET A 224 10.51 -0.74 -49.35
CA MET A 224 11.38 -1.39 -50.32
C MET A 224 10.94 -1.10 -51.75
N ASP A 225 11.86 -1.21 -52.72
CA ASP A 225 11.59 -0.95 -54.15
C ASP A 225 10.52 -1.89 -54.75
N ASN A 226 10.33 -3.06 -54.17
CA ASN A 226 9.34 -4.06 -54.60
C ASN A 226 7.92 -3.81 -54.01
N GLY A 227 7.69 -2.70 -53.33
CA GLY A 227 6.41 -2.34 -52.71
C GLY A 227 6.15 -2.98 -51.36
N VAL A 228 7.12 -3.72 -50.80
CA VAL A 228 7.03 -4.27 -49.43
C VAL A 228 7.51 -3.22 -48.43
N GLU A 229 6.76 -3.02 -47.35
CA GLU A 229 7.20 -2.22 -46.21
C GLU A 229 7.71 -3.13 -45.10
N ALA A 230 8.93 -2.85 -44.62
CA ALA A 230 9.47 -3.42 -43.39
C ALA A 230 9.22 -2.45 -42.23
N PHE A 231 8.69 -2.95 -41.14
CA PHE A 231 8.47 -2.13 -39.93
C PHE A 231 9.04 -2.78 -38.68
N THR A 232 9.67 -1.95 -37.85
CA THR A 232 10.30 -2.36 -36.59
C THR A 232 9.77 -1.50 -35.47
N GLU A 233 9.42 -2.13 -34.35
CA GLU A 233 9.04 -1.44 -33.10
C GLU A 233 9.92 -1.95 -31.96
N VAL A 234 10.57 -1.04 -31.25
CA VAL A 234 11.29 -1.34 -30.01
C VAL A 234 10.75 -0.48 -28.90
N ALA A 235 10.36 -1.09 -27.78
CA ALA A 235 9.90 -0.35 -26.62
C ALA A 235 10.64 -0.82 -25.35
N ALA A 236 11.03 0.14 -24.52
CA ALA A 236 11.61 -0.09 -23.21
C ALA A 236 10.92 0.80 -22.19
N TYR A 237 10.43 0.19 -21.12
CA TYR A 237 9.78 0.86 -20.00
C TYR A 237 10.43 0.45 -18.70
N SER A 238 10.67 1.41 -17.82
CA SER A 238 11.05 1.17 -16.43
C SER A 238 10.30 2.08 -15.49
N SER A 239 9.94 1.58 -14.32
CA SER A 239 9.46 2.40 -13.20
C SER A 239 9.95 1.87 -11.86
N ASP A 240 10.26 2.79 -10.97
CA ASP A 240 10.61 2.55 -9.57
C ASP A 240 9.73 3.42 -8.70
N SER A 241 9.05 2.83 -7.73
CA SER A 241 8.12 3.53 -6.85
C SER A 241 8.33 3.11 -5.42
N ASP A 242 8.52 4.11 -4.55
CA ASP A 242 8.66 3.94 -3.10
C ASP A 242 7.44 4.52 -2.36
N ARG A 243 7.04 3.85 -1.29
CA ARG A 243 5.89 4.26 -0.48
C ARG A 243 6.07 3.85 0.97
N ILE A 244 5.76 4.77 1.88
CA ILE A 244 5.53 4.50 3.30
C ILE A 244 4.06 4.12 3.49
N ALA A 245 3.82 2.89 3.94
CA ALA A 245 2.49 2.39 4.25
C ALA A 245 2.32 2.23 5.77
N HIS A 246 1.08 2.15 6.23
CA HIS A 246 0.78 1.96 7.66
C HIS A 246 1.48 0.71 8.24
N ALA A 247 1.76 0.74 9.53
CA ALA A 247 2.32 -0.37 10.30
C ALA A 247 1.46 -1.64 10.21
N SER A 248 2.06 -2.79 10.46
CA SER A 248 1.34 -4.07 10.53
C SER A 248 0.33 -4.06 11.69
N TYR A 249 -0.76 -4.80 11.55
CA TYR A 249 -1.78 -4.93 12.59
C TYR A 249 -2.26 -6.39 12.71
N ALA A 250 -2.77 -6.74 13.89
CA ALA A 250 -3.40 -8.04 14.10
C ALA A 250 -4.71 -8.13 13.31
N PHE A 251 -4.87 -9.18 12.54
CA PHE A 251 -6.14 -9.47 11.86
C PHE A 251 -7.06 -10.23 12.81
N THR A 252 -8.32 -9.89 12.83
CA THR A 252 -9.35 -10.63 13.59
C THR A 252 -9.43 -12.11 13.21
N SER A 253 -9.07 -12.46 11.97
CA SER A 253 -9.02 -13.83 11.47
C SER A 253 -7.75 -14.60 11.89
N SER A 254 -6.73 -13.91 12.38
CA SER A 254 -5.45 -14.47 12.82
C SER A 254 -5.09 -13.91 14.18
N LYS A 255 -5.95 -14.19 15.17
CA LYS A 255 -5.71 -13.73 16.54
C LYS A 255 -4.34 -14.17 17.03
N HIS A 256 -3.50 -13.23 17.39
CA HIS A 256 -2.24 -13.51 18.05
C HIS A 256 -2.50 -13.84 19.51
N ARG A 257 -1.66 -14.71 20.08
CA ARG A 257 -1.82 -15.16 21.46
C ARG A 257 -0.54 -14.89 22.23
N VAL A 258 -0.67 -14.19 23.33
CA VAL A 258 0.37 -14.16 24.37
C VAL A 258 0.34 -15.50 25.05
N GLY A 259 1.41 -16.26 24.95
CA GLY A 259 1.46 -17.59 25.56
C GLY A 259 1.61 -17.55 27.09
N PRO A 260 1.25 -18.64 27.79
CA PRO A 260 1.29 -18.70 29.25
C PRO A 260 2.71 -18.55 29.81
N ASP A 261 3.72 -18.82 28.99
CA ASP A 261 5.13 -18.72 29.38
C ASP A 261 5.74 -17.34 29.09
N ASN A 262 4.99 -16.43 28.47
CA ASN A 262 5.52 -15.10 28.14
C ASN A 262 6.06 -14.38 29.37
N TYR A 263 7.33 -13.92 29.26
CA TYR A 263 8.03 -13.28 30.36
C TYR A 263 7.26 -12.10 30.96
N TYR A 264 6.78 -11.16 30.12
CA TYR A 264 6.11 -9.95 30.57
C TYR A 264 4.73 -10.23 31.15
N LEU A 265 3.99 -11.18 30.60
CA LEU A 265 2.70 -11.61 31.12
C LEU A 265 2.84 -12.13 32.57
N ASN A 266 3.88 -12.90 32.83
CA ASN A 266 4.13 -13.47 34.15
C ASN A 266 4.68 -12.47 35.17
N GLN A 267 5.09 -11.28 34.76
CA GLN A 267 5.47 -10.16 35.65
C GLN A 267 4.29 -9.30 36.09
N LEU A 268 3.13 -9.43 35.43
CA LEU A 268 1.96 -8.65 35.75
C LEU A 268 1.38 -9.07 37.11
N THR A 269 1.47 -8.19 38.11
CA THR A 269 0.94 -8.44 39.43
C THR A 269 -0.09 -7.39 39.86
N TYR A 270 -1.14 -7.83 40.49
CA TYR A 270 -2.13 -6.96 41.11
C TYR A 270 -2.22 -7.28 42.63
N ASN A 271 -1.98 -6.29 43.49
CA ASN A 271 -1.88 -6.46 44.94
C ASN A 271 -0.92 -7.60 45.32
N GLY A 272 0.20 -7.76 44.57
CA GLY A 272 1.22 -8.80 44.80
C GLY A 272 0.85 -10.19 44.27
N VAL A 273 -0.27 -10.34 43.60
CA VAL A 273 -0.72 -11.62 43.03
C VAL A 273 -0.50 -11.58 41.51
N ALA A 274 0.18 -12.58 40.94
CA ALA A 274 0.40 -12.74 39.49
C ALA A 274 -0.85 -13.35 38.87
N ILE A 275 -1.83 -12.50 38.52
CA ILE A 275 -3.18 -12.91 38.12
C ILE A 275 -3.26 -13.54 36.73
N PHE A 276 -2.33 -13.23 35.82
CA PHE A 276 -2.28 -13.81 34.48
C PHE A 276 -1.26 -14.96 34.36
N ALA A 277 -0.53 -15.30 35.41
CA ALA A 277 0.49 -16.33 35.35
C ALA A 277 -0.09 -17.67 34.88
N GLY A 278 0.54 -18.26 33.87
CA GLY A 278 0.10 -19.53 33.27
C GLY A 278 -1.19 -19.43 32.43
N LYS A 279 -1.69 -18.22 32.16
CA LYS A 279 -2.84 -17.98 31.29
C LYS A 279 -2.42 -17.66 29.87
N GLU A 280 -3.26 -17.96 28.90
CA GLU A 280 -3.06 -17.53 27.51
C GLU A 280 -4.04 -16.39 27.20
N LEU A 281 -3.55 -15.31 26.56
CA LEU A 281 -4.38 -14.17 26.17
C LEU A 281 -4.46 -14.05 24.65
N PHE A 282 -5.61 -13.75 24.12
CA PHE A 282 -5.74 -13.25 22.75
C PHE A 282 -5.43 -11.77 22.70
N ILE A 283 -4.84 -11.34 21.59
CA ILE A 283 -4.63 -9.93 21.27
C ILE A 283 -5.60 -9.55 20.16
N ASP A 284 -6.50 -8.63 20.46
CA ASP A 284 -7.41 -8.01 19.53
C ASP A 284 -7.09 -6.53 19.32
N ASN A 285 -7.54 -5.96 18.20
CA ASN A 285 -7.44 -4.52 17.91
C ASN A 285 -6.03 -3.93 18.12
N TYR A 286 -4.99 -4.67 17.83
CA TYR A 286 -3.61 -4.26 18.06
C TYR A 286 -2.90 -3.88 16.76
N ARG A 287 -2.08 -2.83 16.83
CA ARG A 287 -1.17 -2.39 15.76
C ARG A 287 0.26 -2.36 16.26
N TYR A 288 1.14 -2.96 15.49
CA TYR A 288 2.59 -2.98 15.74
C TYR A 288 3.18 -1.68 15.17
N THR A 289 3.12 -0.60 15.96
CA THR A 289 3.39 0.79 15.51
C THR A 289 4.88 1.11 15.36
N GLU A 290 5.75 0.29 15.91
CA GLU A 290 7.18 0.52 16.01
C GLU A 290 7.87 0.72 14.66
N ARG A 291 7.30 0.15 13.60
CA ARG A 291 7.84 0.24 12.24
C ARG A 291 6.77 0.37 11.19
N GLN A 292 6.87 1.42 10.39
CA GLN A 292 6.06 1.57 9.18
C GLN A 292 6.52 0.58 8.11
N ARG A 293 5.58 0.09 7.30
CA ARG A 293 5.92 -0.75 6.16
C ARG A 293 6.47 0.12 5.03
N LEU A 294 7.59 -0.33 4.46
CA LEU A 294 8.20 0.28 3.29
C LEU A 294 7.91 -0.60 2.08
N VAL A 295 7.27 -0.03 1.07
CA VAL A 295 6.88 -0.75 -0.15
C VAL A 295 7.66 -0.16 -1.32
N ASN A 296 8.47 -0.99 -1.99
CA ASN A 296 9.16 -0.65 -3.22
C ASN A 296 8.64 -1.52 -4.37
N VAL A 297 8.22 -0.89 -5.45
CA VAL A 297 7.70 -1.56 -6.64
C VAL A 297 8.50 -1.16 -7.86
N LYS A 298 9.21 -2.14 -8.45
CA LYS A 298 9.94 -1.98 -9.70
C LYS A 298 9.25 -2.72 -10.84
N LYS A 299 9.09 -2.05 -11.97
CA LYS A 299 8.54 -2.65 -13.19
C LYS A 299 9.46 -2.34 -14.35
N GLU A 300 9.73 -3.37 -15.16
CA GLU A 300 10.50 -3.26 -16.41
C GLU A 300 9.75 -4.01 -17.49
N THR A 301 9.68 -3.43 -18.68
CA THR A 301 9.10 -4.09 -19.85
C THR A 301 9.92 -3.75 -21.06
N TYR A 302 10.27 -4.77 -21.83
CA TYR A 302 10.96 -4.65 -23.09
C TYR A 302 10.15 -5.36 -24.16
N ARG A 303 9.97 -4.69 -25.31
CA ARG A 303 9.25 -5.24 -26.46
C ARG A 303 10.05 -5.00 -27.72
N PHE A 304 10.12 -6.01 -28.55
CA PHE A 304 10.63 -5.96 -29.90
C PHE A 304 9.60 -6.55 -30.85
N LEU A 305 9.36 -5.88 -31.96
CA LEU A 305 8.52 -6.38 -33.04
C LEU A 305 9.20 -6.05 -34.39
N GLN A 306 9.25 -7.03 -35.25
CA GLN A 306 9.68 -6.88 -36.64
C GLN A 306 8.62 -7.48 -37.55
N GLY A 307 8.17 -6.70 -38.50
CA GLY A 307 7.19 -7.16 -39.47
C GLY A 307 7.45 -6.68 -40.89
N PHE A 308 6.68 -7.26 -41.80
CA PHE A 308 6.64 -6.90 -43.20
C PHE A 308 5.19 -6.87 -43.65
N ARG A 309 4.82 -5.92 -44.48
CA ARG A 309 3.51 -5.83 -45.11
C ARG A 309 3.60 -5.39 -46.55
N GLY A 310 2.61 -5.75 -47.34
CA GLY A 310 2.58 -5.41 -48.77
C GLY A 310 1.32 -5.91 -49.45
N THR A 311 1.21 -5.62 -50.73
CA THR A 311 0.09 -6.05 -51.58
C THR A 311 0.59 -7.02 -52.62
N SER A 312 -0.13 -8.13 -52.86
CA SER A 312 0.13 -9.09 -53.92
C SER A 312 -1.16 -9.36 -54.71
N GLY A 313 -1.24 -8.83 -55.93
CA GLY A 313 -2.48 -8.83 -56.67
C GLY A 313 -3.59 -8.02 -55.98
N ASN A 314 -4.68 -8.70 -55.62
CA ASN A 314 -5.82 -8.09 -54.90
C ASN A 314 -5.78 -8.35 -53.38
N TRP A 315 -4.66 -8.86 -52.85
CA TRP A 315 -4.53 -9.26 -51.46
C TRP A 315 -3.51 -8.38 -50.74
N ASP A 316 -3.94 -7.76 -49.64
CA ASP A 316 -3.03 -7.14 -48.69
C ASP A 316 -2.60 -8.19 -47.66
N TRP A 317 -1.33 -8.21 -47.33
CA TRP A 317 -0.76 -9.16 -46.39
C TRP A 317 0.14 -8.47 -45.37
N GLU A 318 0.14 -8.96 -44.15
CA GLU A 318 1.06 -8.55 -43.10
C GLU A 318 1.56 -9.78 -42.34
N THR A 319 2.83 -9.78 -41.98
CA THR A 319 3.44 -10.78 -41.11
C THR A 319 4.39 -10.11 -40.14
N ALA A 320 4.42 -10.57 -38.88
CA ALA A 320 5.32 -10.04 -37.89
C ALA A 320 5.74 -11.11 -36.89
N ILE A 321 6.92 -10.90 -36.27
CA ILE A 321 7.40 -11.61 -35.11
C ILE A 321 7.53 -10.62 -33.95
N MET A 322 7.10 -11.01 -32.78
CA MET A 322 7.16 -10.18 -31.59
C MET A 322 7.75 -10.95 -30.41
N SER A 323 8.59 -10.26 -29.62
CA SER A 323 9.05 -10.73 -28.31
C SER A 323 8.79 -9.65 -27.28
N SER A 324 8.27 -10.05 -26.11
CA SER A 324 8.05 -9.13 -24.99
C SER A 324 8.43 -9.80 -23.68
N ILE A 325 9.13 -9.06 -22.84
CA ILE A 325 9.54 -9.50 -21.50
C ILE A 325 9.08 -8.43 -20.51
N ALA A 326 8.32 -8.84 -19.51
CA ALA A 326 7.92 -7.99 -18.39
C ALA A 326 8.44 -8.56 -17.07
N LYS A 327 9.02 -7.69 -16.25
CA LYS A 327 9.47 -8.02 -14.90
C LYS A 327 8.75 -7.10 -13.91
N HIS A 328 8.24 -7.70 -12.84
CA HIS A 328 7.61 -6.97 -11.74
C HIS A 328 8.22 -7.48 -10.44
N ARG A 329 8.74 -6.56 -9.64
CA ARG A 329 9.27 -6.84 -8.30
C ARG A 329 8.56 -5.93 -7.31
N ASP A 330 7.84 -6.53 -6.37
CA ASP A 330 7.22 -5.86 -5.23
C ASP A 330 7.91 -6.35 -3.96
N VAL A 331 8.50 -5.42 -3.21
CA VAL A 331 9.20 -5.69 -1.95
C VAL A 331 8.57 -4.87 -0.85
N THR A 332 7.93 -5.54 0.08
CA THR A 332 7.44 -4.91 1.30
C THR A 332 8.36 -5.28 2.46
N ARG A 333 8.98 -4.27 3.08
CA ARG A 333 9.81 -4.42 4.29
C ARG A 333 9.00 -4.09 5.54
N ASN A 334 9.53 -4.46 6.71
CA ASN A 334 8.90 -4.23 8.02
C ASN A 334 7.54 -4.90 8.16
N ARG A 335 7.37 -6.07 7.53
CA ARG A 335 6.27 -6.96 7.81
C ARG A 335 6.63 -7.91 8.94
N LEU A 336 5.68 -8.15 9.82
CA LEU A 336 5.83 -9.16 10.85
C LEU A 336 5.78 -10.57 10.26
N SER A 337 6.66 -11.43 10.73
CA SER A 337 6.55 -12.86 10.52
C SER A 337 5.62 -13.47 11.56
N ASN A 338 4.50 -14.06 11.13
CA ASN A 338 3.56 -14.69 12.06
C ASN A 338 4.22 -15.79 12.92
N ASN A 339 5.19 -16.50 12.38
CA ASN A 339 5.88 -17.57 13.12
C ASN A 339 6.82 -16.99 14.19
N LEU A 340 7.67 -16.03 13.80
CA LEU A 340 8.59 -15.39 14.74
C LEU A 340 7.84 -14.62 15.83
N LEU A 341 6.76 -13.93 15.48
CA LEU A 341 5.92 -13.24 16.46
C LEU A 341 5.28 -14.22 17.44
N LYS A 342 4.75 -15.35 16.98
CA LYS A 342 4.19 -16.39 17.86
C LYS A 342 5.24 -16.96 18.80
N GLU A 343 6.47 -17.15 18.35
CA GLU A 343 7.59 -17.57 19.18
C GLU A 343 7.94 -16.48 20.21
N ALA A 344 8.07 -15.23 19.78
CA ALA A 344 8.37 -14.10 20.66
C ALA A 344 7.28 -13.86 21.73
N LEU A 345 6.00 -14.05 21.37
CA LEU A 345 4.88 -13.97 22.31
C LEU A 345 4.81 -15.11 23.34
N ARG A 346 5.65 -16.13 23.21
CA ARG A 346 5.71 -17.31 24.11
C ARG A 346 7.07 -17.46 24.80
N ASP A 347 7.99 -16.53 24.55
CA ASP A 347 9.35 -16.59 25.08
C ASP A 347 9.33 -16.34 26.61
N PRO A 348 9.92 -17.24 27.44
CA PRO A 348 9.97 -17.07 28.88
C PRO A 348 11.10 -16.14 29.37
N THR A 349 11.85 -15.54 28.46
CA THR A 349 12.99 -14.65 28.78
C THR A 349 12.65 -13.17 28.55
N PRO A 350 13.42 -12.24 29.11
CA PRO A 350 13.23 -10.79 28.84
C PRO A 350 13.29 -10.40 27.37
N ALA A 351 13.71 -11.31 26.48
CA ALA A 351 13.69 -11.11 25.02
C ALA A 351 12.31 -11.39 24.40
N ALA A 352 11.30 -11.77 25.19
CA ALA A 352 9.92 -11.90 24.73
C ALA A 352 9.38 -10.63 24.09
N TYR A 353 8.39 -10.75 23.20
CA TYR A 353 7.62 -9.60 22.78
C TYR A 353 6.74 -9.10 23.93
N ASN A 354 6.83 -7.78 24.22
CA ASN A 354 6.07 -7.14 25.28
C ASN A 354 4.86 -6.38 24.70
N PRO A 355 3.64 -6.94 24.72
CA PRO A 355 2.46 -6.26 24.20
C PRO A 355 1.86 -5.24 25.21
N PHE A 356 2.41 -5.16 26.45
CA PHE A 356 1.88 -4.31 27.53
C PHE A 356 2.52 -2.93 27.59
N SER A 357 3.45 -2.62 26.68
CA SER A 357 4.26 -1.40 26.71
C SER A 357 3.83 -0.33 25.70
N ALA A 358 2.68 -0.47 25.06
CA ALA A 358 2.15 0.49 24.08
C ALA A 358 3.17 0.87 22.98
N GLY A 359 3.75 -0.11 22.33
CA GLY A 359 4.72 0.10 21.25
C GLY A 359 6.12 0.53 21.73
N VAL A 360 6.37 0.64 23.03
CA VAL A 360 7.66 1.04 23.59
C VAL A 360 8.36 -0.20 24.20
N ASN A 361 9.64 -0.42 23.81
CA ASN A 361 10.42 -1.56 24.32
C ASN A 361 9.75 -2.92 24.12
N THR A 362 9.15 -3.15 22.96
CA THR A 362 8.40 -4.36 22.65
C THR A 362 9.27 -5.55 22.22
N ASN A 363 10.56 -5.35 21.94
CA ASN A 363 11.45 -6.33 21.30
C ASN A 363 10.95 -6.77 19.90
N ILE A 364 10.35 -5.87 19.14
CA ILE A 364 9.78 -6.12 17.80
C ILE A 364 10.79 -6.70 16.81
N GLU A 365 12.07 -6.52 17.04
CA GLU A 365 13.14 -6.97 16.16
C GLU A 365 13.20 -8.50 16.01
N ARG A 366 12.57 -9.23 16.93
CA ARG A 366 12.43 -10.69 16.89
C ARG A 366 11.21 -11.18 16.12
N ALA A 367 10.29 -10.30 15.80
CA ALA A 367 9.03 -10.59 15.14
C ALA A 367 9.03 -10.15 13.65
#